data_ef83f9b10a43081c76dcffc4c3426a5b
#
_entry.id   ef83f9b10a43081c76dcffc4c3426a5b
#
_cell.length_a   1.000
_cell.length_b   1.000
_cell.length_c   1.000
_cell.angle_alpha   90.00
_cell.angle_beta   90.00
_cell.angle_gamma   90.00
#
_symmetry.space_group_name_H-M   'P 1'
#
loop_
_entity.id
_entity.type
_entity.pdbx_description
1 polymer ?
#
loop_
_entity_poly.entity_id
_entity_poly.type
_entity_poly.pdbx_seq_one_letter_code
_entity_poly.pdbx_strand_id
1 'polypeptide(L)'
;MSSKKKLVVLISYGLDDERASVAWSIANGGIKSGLDVSIFLVRSGVDWVRKGAADNVHLNPKDPTMKEMIDAVVNNKCRIMVCPPCAEVRGYSVENLIEDVELVGSPALHQLITEGAEVISL
;
A
#
# COMPACT_ATOMS: atom_id res chain seq x y z
N MET A 1 -15.45 21.36 -0.74
CA MET A 1 -15.46 19.90 -0.63
C MET A 1 -14.77 19.30 -1.80
N SER A 2 -13.74 18.60 -1.54
CA SER A 2 -13.05 17.91 -2.60
C SER A 2 -13.77 16.59 -2.87
N SER A 3 -14.13 16.36 -4.13
CA SER A 3 -14.66 15.09 -4.56
C SER A 3 -13.62 14.39 -5.43
N LYS A 4 -12.45 14.18 -4.86
CA LYS A 4 -11.38 13.47 -5.55
C LYS A 4 -11.84 12.07 -5.92
N LYS A 5 -11.48 11.65 -7.13
CA LYS A 5 -11.68 10.26 -7.55
C LYS A 5 -10.84 9.36 -6.67
N LYS A 6 -11.44 8.29 -6.18
CA LYS A 6 -10.77 7.31 -5.32
C LYS A 6 -10.05 6.27 -6.16
N LEU A 7 -8.82 5.96 -5.76
CA LEU A 7 -8.01 4.91 -6.36
C LEU A 7 -7.52 3.98 -5.26
N VAL A 8 -7.73 2.68 -5.43
CA VAL A 8 -7.12 1.67 -4.55
C VAL A 8 -6.04 0.96 -5.35
N VAL A 9 -4.83 0.93 -4.79
CA VAL A 9 -3.74 0.12 -5.35
C VAL A 9 -3.61 -1.12 -4.46
N LEU A 10 -3.94 -2.28 -5.02
CA LEU A 10 -3.85 -3.56 -4.34
C LEU A 10 -2.49 -4.16 -4.66
N ILE A 11 -1.66 -4.35 -3.64
CA ILE A 11 -0.27 -4.79 -3.81
C ILE A 11 -0.09 -6.19 -3.25
N SER A 12 0.28 -7.14 -4.12
CA SER A 12 0.41 -8.55 -3.78
C SER A 12 1.85 -9.05 -3.69
N TYR A 13 2.82 -8.24 -4.09
CA TYR A 13 4.22 -8.67 -4.19
C TYR A 13 5.08 -7.97 -3.15
N GLY A 14 6.03 -8.73 -2.62
CA GLY A 14 6.86 -8.30 -1.52
C GLY A 14 8.25 -7.84 -1.91
N LEU A 15 9.20 -8.04 -0.99
CA LEU A 15 10.47 -7.34 -0.94
C LEU A 15 11.43 -7.67 -2.10
N ASP A 16 11.22 -8.77 -2.80
CA ASP A 16 12.13 -9.26 -3.83
C ASP A 16 11.54 -9.27 -5.24
N ASP A 17 10.41 -8.60 -5.44
CA ASP A 17 9.72 -8.62 -6.74
C ASP A 17 9.52 -7.18 -7.25
N GLU A 18 10.05 -6.92 -8.45
CA GLU A 18 9.99 -5.61 -9.08
C GLU A 18 8.56 -5.11 -9.30
N ARG A 19 7.58 -6.00 -9.38
CA ARG A 19 6.18 -5.58 -9.50
C ARG A 19 5.74 -4.70 -8.34
N ALA A 20 6.34 -4.90 -7.17
CA ALA A 20 6.07 -4.04 -6.02
C ALA A 20 6.55 -2.61 -6.27
N SER A 21 7.69 -2.45 -6.91
CA SER A 21 8.19 -1.12 -7.26
C SER A 21 7.20 -0.39 -8.18
N VAL A 22 6.66 -1.10 -9.17
CA VAL A 22 5.65 -0.55 -10.07
C VAL A 22 4.40 -0.15 -9.30
N ALA A 23 3.94 -1.00 -8.38
CA ALA A 23 2.72 -0.73 -7.61
C ALA A 23 2.86 0.52 -6.76
N TRP A 24 3.96 0.64 -6.00
CA TRP A 24 4.18 1.82 -5.16
C TRP A 24 4.40 3.08 -6.00
N SER A 25 5.03 2.94 -7.18
CA SER A 25 5.19 4.05 -8.12
C SER A 25 3.85 4.55 -8.64
N ILE A 26 2.94 3.63 -8.99
CA ILE A 26 1.59 3.97 -9.43
C ILE A 26 0.84 4.70 -8.33
N ALA A 27 0.98 4.25 -7.07
CA ALA A 27 0.36 4.92 -5.93
C ALA A 27 0.87 6.36 -5.80
N ASN A 28 2.17 6.55 -5.90
CA ASN A 28 2.77 7.90 -5.86
C ASN A 28 2.28 8.78 -7.01
N GLY A 29 2.19 8.21 -8.21
CA GLY A 29 1.65 8.93 -9.36
C GLY A 29 0.19 9.34 -9.16
N GLY A 30 -0.59 8.47 -8.53
CA GLY A 30 -1.99 8.79 -8.21
C GLY A 30 -2.10 9.98 -7.26
N ILE A 31 -1.25 10.03 -6.25
CA ILE A 31 -1.22 11.16 -5.31
C ILE A 31 -0.88 12.45 -6.07
N LYS A 32 0.13 12.42 -6.92
CA LYS A 32 0.56 13.59 -7.70
C LYS A 32 -0.53 14.03 -8.69
N SER A 33 -1.35 13.10 -9.14
CA SER A 33 -2.46 13.39 -10.06
C SER A 33 -3.71 13.90 -9.35
N GLY A 34 -3.66 14.04 -8.04
CA GLY A 34 -4.79 14.56 -7.27
C GLY A 34 -5.84 13.52 -6.92
N LEU A 35 -5.52 12.23 -7.03
CA LEU A 35 -6.44 11.17 -6.66
C LEU A 35 -6.41 10.91 -5.15
N ASP A 36 -7.51 10.41 -4.62
CA ASP A 36 -7.59 9.95 -3.24
C ASP A 36 -7.13 8.48 -3.21
N VAL A 37 -5.86 8.28 -2.90
CA VAL A 37 -5.20 6.97 -2.99
C VAL A 37 -5.29 6.21 -1.68
N SER A 38 -5.70 4.95 -1.75
CA SER A 38 -5.62 3.98 -0.65
C SER A 38 -4.82 2.78 -1.11
N ILE A 39 -4.14 2.14 -0.17
CA ILE A 39 -3.33 0.95 -0.43
C ILE A 39 -4.00 -0.24 0.25
N PHE A 40 -4.07 -1.37 -0.46
CA PHE A 40 -4.52 -2.63 0.15
C PHE A 40 -3.43 -3.67 -0.05
N LEU A 41 -2.80 -4.08 1.03
CA LEU A 41 -1.70 -5.05 0.99
C LEU A 41 -2.20 -6.45 1.28
N VAL A 42 -1.90 -7.37 0.36
CA VAL A 42 -2.26 -8.79 0.49
C VAL A 42 -1.05 -9.65 0.18
N ARG A 43 -1.11 -10.93 0.55
CA ARG A 43 0.00 -11.88 0.34
C ARG A 43 1.29 -11.27 0.90
N SER A 44 2.41 -11.49 0.22
CA SER A 44 3.70 -10.93 0.64
C SER A 44 3.77 -9.40 0.53
N GLY A 45 2.76 -8.77 -0.08
CA GLY A 45 2.67 -7.31 -0.07
C GLY A 45 2.59 -6.73 1.34
N VAL A 46 2.08 -7.50 2.31
CA VAL A 46 2.02 -7.03 3.71
C VAL A 46 3.40 -6.80 4.32
N ASP A 47 4.44 -7.41 3.76
CA ASP A 47 5.81 -7.23 4.26
C ASP A 47 6.29 -5.77 4.16
N TRP A 48 5.74 -5.01 3.22
CA TRP A 48 6.20 -3.62 3.00
C TRP A 48 5.97 -2.72 4.19
N VAL A 49 4.99 -3.01 5.02
CA VAL A 49 4.69 -2.19 6.20
C VAL A 49 5.16 -2.82 7.51
N ARG A 50 5.90 -3.93 7.45
CA ARG A 50 6.61 -4.41 8.62
C ARG A 50 7.71 -3.40 8.94
N LYS A 51 7.82 -3.01 10.20
CA LYS A 51 8.81 -2.00 10.62
C LYS A 51 10.21 -2.37 10.14
N GLY A 52 10.85 -1.44 9.44
CA GLY A 52 12.21 -1.60 8.94
C GLY A 52 12.36 -2.42 7.66
N ALA A 53 11.31 -3.07 7.18
CA ALA A 53 11.43 -3.99 6.04
C ALA A 53 11.84 -3.28 4.75
N ALA A 54 11.37 -2.07 4.53
CA ALA A 54 11.64 -1.33 3.30
C ALA A 54 12.93 -0.52 3.33
N ASP A 55 13.60 -0.42 4.48
CA ASP A 55 14.67 0.56 4.70
C ASP A 55 15.82 0.48 3.70
N ASN A 56 16.16 -0.73 3.27
CA ASN A 56 17.31 -0.94 2.39
C ASN A 56 16.93 -1.58 1.05
N VAL A 57 15.68 -1.48 0.64
CA VAL A 57 15.22 -2.10 -0.59
C VAL A 57 15.11 -1.08 -1.71
N HIS A 58 15.77 -1.38 -2.83
CA HIS A 58 15.73 -0.54 -4.03
C HIS A 58 15.63 -1.47 -5.25
N LEU A 59 14.39 -1.81 -5.61
CA LEU A 59 14.14 -2.84 -6.61
C LEU A 59 14.45 -2.41 -8.03
N ASN A 60 14.17 -1.15 -8.36
CA ASN A 60 14.46 -0.60 -9.68
C ASN A 60 15.31 0.65 -9.51
N PRO A 61 16.56 0.64 -10.01
CA PRO A 61 17.47 1.79 -9.83
C PRO A 61 16.96 3.10 -10.46
N LYS A 62 16.01 3.01 -11.38
CA LYS A 62 15.44 4.20 -12.03
C LYS A 62 14.26 4.80 -11.25
N ASP A 63 13.73 4.06 -10.27
CA ASP A 63 12.70 4.56 -9.37
C ASP A 63 13.33 5.11 -8.09
N PRO A 64 12.62 5.90 -7.30
CA PRO A 64 13.02 6.18 -5.93
C PRO A 64 13.15 4.89 -5.13
N THR A 65 13.80 4.94 -3.98
CA THR A 65 13.88 3.77 -3.10
C THR A 65 12.47 3.39 -2.61
N MET A 66 12.30 2.14 -2.22
CA MET A 66 11.00 1.69 -1.73
C MET A 66 10.59 2.48 -0.49
N LYS A 67 11.54 2.76 0.42
CA LYS A 67 11.24 3.57 1.59
C LYS A 67 10.74 4.96 1.22
N GLU A 68 11.37 5.61 0.24
CA GLU A 68 10.92 6.93 -0.21
C GLU A 68 9.49 6.90 -0.74
N MET A 69 9.16 5.87 -1.52
CA MET A 69 7.81 5.75 -2.08
C MET A 69 6.76 5.45 -1.02
N ILE A 70 7.08 4.60 -0.05
CA ILE A 70 6.17 4.28 1.05
C ILE A 70 6.01 5.49 1.96
N ASP A 71 7.10 6.18 2.28
CA ASP A 71 7.05 7.37 3.11
C ASP A 71 6.17 8.46 2.48
N ALA A 72 6.22 8.60 1.16
CA ALA A 72 5.36 9.57 0.47
C ALA A 72 3.87 9.25 0.66
N VAL A 73 3.51 7.97 0.60
CA VAL A 73 2.13 7.53 0.85
C VAL A 73 1.73 7.84 2.29
N VAL A 74 2.60 7.52 3.24
CA VAL A 74 2.35 7.76 4.67
C VAL A 74 2.24 9.26 4.94
N ASN A 75 3.16 10.05 4.40
CA ASN A 75 3.19 11.50 4.63
C ASN A 75 1.98 12.22 4.02
N ASN A 76 1.39 11.67 2.98
CA ASN A 76 0.18 12.20 2.37
C ASN A 76 -1.09 11.71 3.05
N LYS A 77 -0.96 11.00 4.18
CA LYS A 77 -2.09 10.49 4.97
C LYS A 77 -2.99 9.54 4.20
N CYS A 78 -2.44 8.82 3.23
CA CYS A 78 -3.19 7.81 2.50
C CYS A 78 -3.52 6.64 3.41
N ARG A 79 -4.70 6.09 3.24
CA ARG A 79 -5.13 4.92 3.99
C ARG A 79 -4.33 3.70 3.54
N ILE A 80 -3.78 2.94 4.49
CA ILE A 80 -3.08 1.69 4.21
C ILE A 80 -3.79 0.57 4.94
N MET A 81 -4.34 -0.37 4.18
CA MET A 81 -5.07 -1.52 4.69
C MET A 81 -4.22 -2.77 4.54
N VAL A 82 -4.22 -3.61 5.55
CA VAL A 82 -3.42 -4.84 5.59
C VAL A 82 -4.36 -6.01 5.81
N CYS A 83 -4.31 -6.98 4.91
CA CYS A 83 -5.11 -8.19 4.98
C CYS A 83 -4.81 -8.97 6.27
N PRO A 84 -5.79 -9.18 7.17
CA PRO A 84 -5.52 -9.86 8.45
C PRO A 84 -4.98 -11.29 8.31
N PRO A 85 -5.57 -12.19 7.51
CA PRO A 85 -4.99 -13.54 7.37
C PRO A 85 -3.57 -13.51 6.82
N CYS A 86 -3.27 -12.58 5.91
CA CYS A 86 -1.94 -12.48 5.33
C CYS A 86 -0.90 -12.05 6.37
N ALA A 87 -1.29 -11.13 7.26
CA ALA A 87 -0.43 -10.72 8.37
C ALA A 87 -0.28 -11.84 9.39
N GLU A 88 -1.38 -12.50 9.74
CA GLU A 88 -1.39 -13.55 10.77
C GLU A 88 -0.50 -14.74 10.42
N VAL A 89 -0.55 -15.22 9.17
CA VAL A 89 0.30 -16.37 8.79
C VAL A 89 1.78 -16.04 8.81
N ARG A 90 2.11 -14.75 8.82
CA ARG A 90 3.49 -14.26 8.91
C ARG A 90 3.90 -13.88 10.33
N GLY A 91 2.97 -14.04 11.27
CA GLY A 91 3.22 -13.70 12.67
C GLY A 91 3.22 -12.21 12.95
N TYR A 92 2.60 -11.40 12.09
CA TYR A 92 2.55 -9.96 12.27
C TYR A 92 1.35 -9.54 13.12
N SER A 93 1.62 -8.72 14.12
CA SER A 93 0.59 -8.01 14.88
C SER A 93 0.79 -6.51 14.67
N VAL A 94 -0.10 -5.70 15.24
CA VAL A 94 -0.01 -4.24 15.15
C VAL A 94 1.38 -3.73 15.56
N GLU A 95 2.00 -4.37 16.53
CA GLU A 95 3.31 -3.96 17.05
C GLU A 95 4.43 -4.12 16.02
N ASN A 96 4.28 -5.03 15.08
CA ASN A 96 5.28 -5.29 14.04
C ASN A 96 5.15 -4.34 12.85
N LEU A 97 4.03 -3.64 12.75
CA LEU A 97 3.69 -2.83 11.59
C LEU A 97 3.89 -1.34 11.87
N ILE A 98 4.16 -0.59 10.80
CA ILE A 98 4.30 0.86 10.93
C ILE A 98 2.98 1.47 11.43
N GLU A 99 3.05 2.70 11.95
CA GLU A 99 1.88 3.36 12.53
C GLU A 99 0.79 3.62 11.49
N ASP A 100 -0.44 3.68 11.96
CA ASP A 100 -1.62 4.08 11.19
C ASP A 100 -2.05 3.14 10.07
N VAL A 101 -1.50 1.92 10.02
CA VAL A 101 -2.04 0.90 9.12
C VAL A 101 -3.28 0.26 9.78
N GLU A 102 -4.21 -0.21 8.95
CA GLU A 102 -5.44 -0.83 9.40
C GLU A 102 -5.43 -2.32 9.06
N LEU A 103 -5.63 -3.16 10.06
CA LEU A 103 -5.83 -4.59 9.84
C LEU A 103 -7.30 -4.80 9.52
N VAL A 104 -7.65 -4.73 8.25
CA VAL A 104 -9.03 -4.86 7.77
C VAL A 104 -9.08 -5.71 6.51
N GLY A 105 -10.13 -6.48 6.38
CA GLY A 105 -10.29 -7.41 5.26
C GLY A 105 -11.01 -6.79 4.06
N SER A 106 -11.40 -7.68 3.14
CA SER A 106 -12.01 -7.28 1.88
C SER A 106 -13.29 -6.45 2.01
N PRO A 107 -14.07 -6.52 3.09
CA PRO A 107 -15.22 -5.60 3.20
C PRO A 107 -14.84 -4.13 3.11
N ALA A 108 -13.67 -3.75 3.61
CA ALA A 108 -13.19 -2.37 3.50
C ALA A 108 -12.92 -1.99 2.03
N LEU A 109 -12.36 -2.92 1.25
CA LEU A 109 -12.13 -2.73 -0.18
C LEU A 109 -13.47 -2.58 -0.91
N HIS A 110 -14.42 -3.46 -0.60
CA HIS A 110 -15.75 -3.41 -1.22
C HIS A 110 -16.47 -2.11 -0.92
N GLN A 111 -16.31 -1.57 0.28
CA GLN A 111 -16.88 -0.29 0.64
C GLN A 111 -16.34 0.82 -0.26
N LEU A 112 -15.04 0.84 -0.49
CA LEU A 112 -14.42 1.83 -1.37
C LEU A 112 -14.92 1.70 -2.81
N ILE A 113 -15.08 0.46 -3.28
CA ILE A 113 -15.64 0.22 -4.62
C ILE A 113 -17.07 0.77 -4.71
N THR A 114 -17.87 0.54 -3.68
CA THR A 114 -19.23 1.07 -3.61
C THR A 114 -19.23 2.59 -3.69
N GLU A 115 -18.21 3.23 -3.13
CA GLU A 115 -18.05 4.68 -3.14
C GLU A 115 -17.46 5.20 -4.46
N GLY A 116 -17.23 4.34 -5.43
CA GLY A 116 -16.77 4.74 -6.75
C GLY A 116 -15.28 4.60 -7.00
N ALA A 117 -14.55 3.90 -6.12
CA ALA A 117 -13.12 3.74 -6.31
C ALA A 117 -12.80 2.86 -7.52
N GLU A 118 -11.76 3.23 -8.25
CA GLU A 118 -11.10 2.34 -9.21
C GLU A 118 -10.07 1.52 -8.47
N VAL A 119 -9.82 0.28 -8.92
CA VAL A 119 -8.85 -0.61 -8.30
C VAL A 119 -7.81 -1.03 -9.33
N ILE A 120 -6.55 -0.81 -8.99
CA ILE A 120 -5.41 -1.32 -9.77
C ILE A 120 -4.74 -2.38 -8.90
N SER A 121 -4.56 -3.58 -9.43
CA SER A 121 -3.93 -4.66 -8.67
C SER A 121 -2.64 -5.14 -9.35
N LEU A 122 -1.62 -5.28 -8.52
CA LEU A 122 -0.30 -5.72 -8.96
C LEU A 122 0.29 -6.72 -7.98
#